data_4366bc31c15b078ec82efc1b09268c26
#
_entry.id   4366bc31c15b078ec82efc1b09268c26
#
_cell.length_a   1.000
_cell.length_b   1.000
_cell.length_c   1.000
_cell.angle_alpha   90.00
_cell.angle_beta   90.00
_cell.angle_gamma   90.00
#
_symmetry.space_group_name_H-M   'P 1'
#
loop_
_entity.id
_entity.type
_entity.pdbx_description
1 polymer ?
#
loop_
_entity_poly.entity_id
_entity_poly.type
_entity_poly.pdbx_seq_one_letter_code
_entity_poly.pdbx_strand_id
1 'polypeptide(L)'
;EIFPYTPYLLITSPVKQCGKTLLRNLLSAVSYNPLNADNASLAALFREIERHAGKITILLDEVDRWLAHEDSESREDFIGLLNTGYQKGSEYLRCERVKGGGFETKGYMVFCPKVIVGLSNLTDTVRDRSIIIEMERHNPHIDKLKRFPFPIDAAKDLDPETYNLVQKIVNSLNVIFSDPEVVDRLKSIFQRIFTYMPQNGNGMISRARDISECLLAIAALAGKKWLQEAIQAVKKAFNESTTRLSEKEQVLHAVYQIAKEEGSDRVTTEEIMKKLPTFEDIRLPVDFQRWEKDYQMGGEWGVRECGKWLSRVLKGFGVTTRMRIEGKRAFSVAEIEAAWKKYVAPYLAEESNGLDGLVAYLFGDERDDNQPTPDQPTPDQPQTTPTEPIPTTEPVCPECGETLDPDPSGKAACVGCGKVYSVS
;
A
#
# COMPACT_ATOMS: atom_id res chain seq x y z
N GLU A 1 -11.21 12.00 -11.37
CA GLU A 1 -11.54 11.57 -10.01
C GLU A 1 -12.25 10.21 -10.04
N ILE A 2 -11.49 9.14 -10.24
CA ILE A 2 -12.04 7.79 -10.46
C ILE A 2 -12.20 7.06 -9.12
N PHE A 3 -11.20 7.18 -8.25
CA PHE A 3 -11.13 6.43 -7.02
C PHE A 3 -11.73 7.18 -5.82
N PRO A 4 -12.41 6.48 -4.90
CA PRO A 4 -12.93 7.05 -3.66
C PRO A 4 -11.84 7.28 -2.62
N TYR A 5 -10.70 6.63 -2.77
CA TYR A 5 -9.54 6.73 -1.89
C TYR A 5 -8.28 7.11 -2.68
N THR A 6 -7.35 7.79 -2.02
CA THR A 6 -6.01 8.04 -2.55
C THR A 6 -4.97 7.51 -1.57
N PRO A 7 -4.43 6.29 -1.82
CA PRO A 7 -3.35 5.76 -1.01
C PRO A 7 -2.17 6.73 -0.99
N TYR A 8 -1.59 6.94 0.19
CA TYR A 8 -0.35 7.71 0.29
C TYR A 8 0.84 6.85 -0.08
N LEU A 9 1.89 7.46 -0.60
CA LEU A 9 3.16 6.81 -0.78
C LEU A 9 4.08 7.24 0.36
N LEU A 10 4.35 6.31 1.29
CA LEU A 10 5.23 6.55 2.43
C LEU A 10 6.62 6.01 2.13
N ILE A 11 7.59 6.92 1.99
CA ILE A 11 9.00 6.58 1.78
C ILE A 11 9.70 6.70 3.12
N THR A 12 10.13 5.60 3.66
CA THR A 12 10.78 5.53 4.98
C THR A 12 12.12 4.81 4.93
N SER A 13 12.91 4.92 5.99
CA SER A 13 14.14 4.15 6.19
C SER A 13 14.51 4.14 7.67
N PRO A 14 15.18 3.09 8.15
CA PRO A 14 15.64 3.02 9.55
C PRO A 14 16.75 4.02 9.87
N VAL A 15 17.49 4.48 8.85
CA VAL A 15 18.64 5.39 9.01
C VAL A 15 18.60 6.51 7.99
N LYS A 16 19.40 7.56 8.21
CA LYS A 16 19.57 8.67 7.26
C LYS A 16 20.42 8.27 6.05
N GLN A 17 20.36 9.06 4.97
CA GLN A 17 21.16 8.90 3.75
C GLN A 17 20.85 7.62 2.94
N CYS A 18 19.59 7.24 2.88
CA CYS A 18 19.10 6.09 2.08
C CYS A 18 18.50 6.52 0.73
N GLY A 19 18.69 7.76 0.27
CA GLY A 19 18.18 8.21 -1.03
C GLY A 19 16.70 8.61 -1.06
N LYS A 20 16.01 8.74 0.09
CA LYS A 20 14.58 9.11 0.17
C LYS A 20 14.24 10.37 -0.61
N THR A 21 15.00 11.46 -0.37
CA THR A 21 14.80 12.74 -1.06
C THR A 21 15.02 12.61 -2.58
N LEU A 22 15.96 11.77 -3.02
CA LEU A 22 16.15 11.50 -4.44
C LEU A 22 14.91 10.83 -5.05
N LEU A 23 14.38 9.79 -4.40
CA LEU A 23 13.15 9.13 -4.86
C LEU A 23 11.97 10.11 -4.88
N ARG A 24 11.80 10.93 -3.84
CA ARG A 24 10.78 11.98 -3.79
C ARG A 24 10.89 12.95 -4.98
N ASN A 25 12.11 13.36 -5.31
CA ASN A 25 12.35 14.27 -6.43
C ASN A 25 12.01 13.61 -7.79
N LEU A 26 12.34 12.33 -7.98
CA LEU A 26 11.93 11.57 -9.16
C LEU A 26 10.41 11.49 -9.28
N LEU A 27 9.74 11.22 -8.18
CA LEU A 27 8.27 11.20 -8.13
C LEU A 27 7.68 12.58 -8.43
N SER A 28 8.30 13.65 -7.93
CA SER A 28 7.88 15.03 -8.28
C SER A 28 7.93 15.26 -9.78
N ALA A 29 8.99 14.80 -10.46
CA ALA A 29 9.16 15.01 -11.90
C ALA A 29 8.10 14.30 -12.76
N VAL A 30 7.53 13.18 -12.28
CA VAL A 30 6.49 12.40 -13.02
C VAL A 30 5.08 12.58 -12.48
N SER A 31 4.90 13.32 -11.39
CA SER A 31 3.59 13.55 -10.79
C SER A 31 2.80 14.64 -11.50
N TYR A 32 1.48 14.53 -11.46
CA TYR A 32 0.59 15.58 -11.95
C TYR A 32 0.57 16.76 -10.98
N ASN A 33 0.88 17.96 -11.47
CA ASN A 33 0.87 19.23 -10.74
C ASN A 33 1.54 19.09 -9.34
N PRO A 34 2.85 18.76 -9.28
CA PRO A 34 3.53 18.49 -8.03
C PRO A 34 3.76 19.75 -7.21
N LEU A 35 3.48 19.70 -5.91
CA LEU A 35 3.85 20.72 -4.92
C LEU A 35 4.84 20.11 -3.92
N ASN A 36 6.10 20.52 -4.00
CA ASN A 36 7.12 20.19 -3.00
C ASN A 36 6.93 21.10 -1.77
N ALA A 37 6.57 20.50 -0.65
CA ALA A 37 6.14 21.21 0.54
C ALA A 37 7.11 20.98 1.72
N ASP A 38 8.39 21.29 1.51
CA ASP A 38 9.45 21.04 2.50
C ASP A 38 9.35 21.98 3.72
N ASN A 39 8.91 23.22 3.51
CA ASN A 39 8.79 24.25 4.54
C ASN A 39 7.42 24.96 4.50
N ALA A 40 6.38 24.33 3.98
CA ALA A 40 5.06 24.95 3.94
C ALA A 40 4.41 24.95 5.32
N SER A 41 3.65 26.00 5.66
CA SER A 41 2.75 25.92 6.82
C SER A 41 1.53 25.06 6.49
N LEU A 42 0.93 24.43 7.50
CA LEU A 42 -0.32 23.67 7.33
C LEU A 42 -1.42 24.49 6.69
N ALA A 43 -1.56 25.76 7.13
CA ALA A 43 -2.54 26.68 6.55
C ALA A 43 -2.30 26.94 5.05
N ALA A 44 -1.05 26.96 4.61
CA ALA A 44 -0.71 27.06 3.19
C ALA A 44 -1.09 25.79 2.42
N LEU A 45 -0.82 24.61 3.01
CA LEU A 45 -1.20 23.33 2.39
C LEU A 45 -2.71 23.23 2.20
N PHE A 46 -3.53 23.55 3.20
CA PHE A 46 -4.98 23.54 3.09
C PHE A 46 -5.47 24.41 1.92
N ARG A 47 -4.95 25.65 1.82
CA ARG A 47 -5.34 26.60 0.79
C ARG A 47 -4.86 26.19 -0.61
N GLU A 48 -3.67 25.61 -0.72
CA GLU A 48 -3.18 25.14 -2.00
C GLU A 48 -3.98 23.94 -2.50
N ILE A 49 -4.34 22.98 -1.64
CA ILE A 49 -5.19 21.86 -2.04
C ILE A 49 -6.57 22.36 -2.49
N GLU A 50 -7.17 23.28 -1.73
CA GLU A 50 -8.47 23.91 -2.07
C GLU A 50 -8.38 24.67 -3.39
N ARG A 51 -7.35 25.51 -3.59
CA ARG A 51 -7.15 26.30 -4.81
C ARG A 51 -7.08 25.43 -6.06
N HIS A 52 -6.50 24.25 -5.97
CA HIS A 52 -6.38 23.27 -7.05
C HIS A 52 -7.53 22.28 -7.09
N ALA A 53 -8.55 22.41 -6.25
CA ALA A 53 -9.68 21.48 -6.12
C ALA A 53 -9.21 20.02 -6.01
N GLY A 54 -8.14 19.76 -5.25
CA GLY A 54 -7.53 18.44 -5.08
C GLY A 54 -6.73 17.92 -6.29
N LYS A 55 -6.68 18.66 -7.40
CA LYS A 55 -5.91 18.29 -8.60
C LYS A 55 -4.43 18.69 -8.48
N ILE A 56 -3.80 18.21 -7.44
CA ILE A 56 -2.43 18.51 -7.05
C ILE A 56 -1.83 17.26 -6.37
N THR A 57 -0.55 17.01 -6.55
CA THR A 57 0.19 16.00 -5.82
C THR A 57 1.08 16.68 -4.79
N ILE A 58 0.86 16.43 -3.51
CA ILE A 58 1.67 17.01 -2.44
C ILE A 58 2.84 16.07 -2.12
N LEU A 59 4.05 16.60 -2.11
CA LEU A 59 5.26 15.88 -1.72
C LEU A 59 5.84 16.52 -0.46
N LEU A 60 5.70 15.81 0.66
CA LEU A 60 6.13 16.22 1.99
C LEU A 60 7.48 15.59 2.30
N ASP A 61 8.52 16.39 2.58
CA ASP A 61 9.79 15.87 3.11
C ASP A 61 9.93 16.24 4.61
N GLU A 62 10.76 15.47 5.30
CA GLU A 62 11.08 15.68 6.72
C GLU A 62 9.83 15.76 7.63
N VAL A 63 8.82 14.90 7.37
CA VAL A 63 7.57 14.91 8.18
C VAL A 63 7.82 14.66 9.67
N ASP A 64 8.97 14.11 10.03
CA ASP A 64 9.40 13.95 11.43
C ASP A 64 9.42 15.30 12.18
N ARG A 65 9.69 16.41 11.49
CA ARG A 65 9.64 17.75 12.07
C ARG A 65 8.23 18.15 12.49
N TRP A 66 7.22 17.81 11.65
CA TRP A 66 5.81 18.09 11.96
C TRP A 66 5.34 17.31 13.19
N LEU A 67 5.84 16.07 13.33
CA LEU A 67 5.50 15.19 14.44
C LEU A 67 6.27 15.55 15.72
N ALA A 68 7.46 16.13 15.59
CA ALA A 68 8.30 16.55 16.70
C ALA A 68 7.96 17.96 17.24
N HIS A 69 7.00 18.67 16.62
CA HIS A 69 6.56 19.95 17.13
C HIS A 69 6.02 19.81 18.58
N GLU A 70 6.50 20.63 19.47
CA GLU A 70 6.04 20.71 20.87
C GLU A 70 4.59 21.22 20.96
N ASP A 71 4.16 22.00 19.96
CA ASP A 71 2.79 22.45 19.82
C ASP A 71 1.88 21.28 19.38
N SER A 72 1.05 20.84 20.31
CA SER A 72 0.11 19.74 20.10
C SER A 72 -0.92 20.05 19.01
N GLU A 73 -1.34 21.30 18.86
CA GLU A 73 -2.35 21.72 17.88
C GLU A 73 -1.83 21.55 16.45
N SER A 74 -0.62 22.02 16.15
CA SER A 74 0.00 21.86 14.82
C SER A 74 0.22 20.40 14.46
N ARG A 75 0.56 19.56 15.44
CA ARG A 75 0.71 18.11 15.24
C ARG A 75 -0.62 17.44 14.97
N GLU A 76 -1.65 17.76 15.73
CA GLU A 76 -3.00 17.21 15.56
C GLU A 76 -3.61 17.65 14.22
N ASP A 77 -3.45 18.91 13.83
CA ASP A 77 -3.84 19.44 12.53
C ASP A 77 -3.17 18.66 11.37
N PHE A 78 -1.88 18.36 11.50
CA PHE A 78 -1.16 17.60 10.48
C PHE A 78 -1.67 16.18 10.35
N ILE A 79 -1.86 15.49 11.47
CA ILE A 79 -2.44 14.15 11.50
C ILE A 79 -3.88 14.19 10.95
N GLY A 80 -4.65 15.21 11.31
CA GLY A 80 -6.00 15.43 10.80
C GLY A 80 -6.05 15.63 9.29
N LEU A 81 -5.14 16.42 8.72
CA LEU A 81 -4.95 16.58 7.27
C LEU A 81 -4.74 15.22 6.58
N LEU A 82 -3.86 14.39 7.14
CA LEU A 82 -3.56 13.08 6.56
C LEU A 82 -4.74 12.09 6.73
N ASN A 83 -5.41 12.11 7.86
CA ASN A 83 -6.55 11.23 8.09
C ASN A 83 -7.76 11.58 7.21
N THR A 84 -8.04 12.86 7.02
CA THR A 84 -9.18 13.36 6.23
C THR A 84 -8.89 13.32 4.75
N GLY A 85 -7.67 13.65 4.33
CA GLY A 85 -7.28 13.76 2.92
C GLY A 85 -7.13 12.45 2.15
N TYR A 86 -7.33 11.31 2.82
CA TYR A 86 -7.30 9.97 2.21
C TYR A 86 -8.58 9.64 1.45
N GLN A 87 -9.72 10.09 1.94
CA GLN A 87 -11.04 9.76 1.42
C GLN A 87 -11.68 10.96 0.73
N LYS A 88 -12.24 10.74 -0.47
CA LYS A 88 -12.98 11.74 -1.23
C LYS A 88 -14.25 12.16 -0.49
N GLY A 89 -14.55 13.45 -0.54
CA GLY A 89 -15.77 14.03 0.07
C GLY A 89 -15.66 14.32 1.57
N SER A 90 -14.52 14.04 2.19
CA SER A 90 -14.27 14.43 3.59
C SER A 90 -13.71 15.85 3.64
N GLU A 91 -14.18 16.65 4.59
CA GLU A 91 -13.70 18.00 4.85
C GLU A 91 -12.98 18.06 6.20
N TYR A 92 -11.87 18.80 6.24
CA TYR A 92 -11.18 19.13 7.46
C TYR A 92 -11.67 20.49 7.96
N LEU A 93 -12.26 20.55 9.15
CA LEU A 93 -12.83 21.76 9.72
C LEU A 93 -11.77 22.56 10.51
N ARG A 94 -11.63 23.84 10.22
CA ARG A 94 -10.77 24.77 10.97
C ARG A 94 -11.53 26.01 11.38
N CYS A 95 -11.22 26.53 12.57
CA CYS A 95 -11.65 27.85 13.00
C CYS A 95 -10.70 28.90 12.45
N GLU A 96 -11.20 29.81 11.61
CA GLU A 96 -10.43 30.93 11.07
C GLU A 96 -10.90 32.26 11.63
N ARG A 97 -9.97 33.19 11.80
CA ARG A 97 -10.30 34.53 12.26
C ARG A 97 -10.84 35.35 11.09
N VAL A 98 -12.02 35.96 11.29
CA VAL A 98 -12.68 36.78 10.25
C VAL A 98 -12.20 38.23 10.34
N LYS A 99 -12.14 38.92 9.17
CA LYS A 99 -11.89 40.37 9.14
C LYS A 99 -13.07 41.06 9.81
N GLY A 100 -12.79 41.75 10.93
CA GLY A 100 -13.83 42.45 11.74
C GLY A 100 -14.01 41.87 13.14
N GLY A 101 -13.30 40.79 13.47
CA GLY A 101 -13.33 40.12 14.77
C GLY A 101 -14.29 38.96 14.83
N GLY A 102 -13.95 37.96 15.63
CA GLY A 102 -14.67 36.69 15.74
C GLY A 102 -13.99 35.54 15.00
N PHE A 103 -14.57 34.34 15.13
CA PHE A 103 -14.09 33.12 14.50
C PHE A 103 -15.20 32.50 13.66
N GLU A 104 -14.86 31.97 12.51
CA GLU A 104 -15.74 31.22 11.64
C GLU A 104 -15.13 29.83 11.37
N THR A 105 -15.99 28.81 11.36
CA THR A 105 -15.57 27.46 11.01
C THR A 105 -15.61 27.31 9.49
N LYS A 106 -14.46 27.00 8.89
CA LYS A 106 -14.33 26.71 7.46
C LYS A 106 -13.95 25.25 7.25
N GLY A 107 -14.68 24.59 6.33
CA GLY A 107 -14.35 23.25 5.82
C GLY A 107 -13.36 23.35 4.65
N TYR A 108 -12.32 22.54 4.69
CA TYR A 108 -11.33 22.40 3.62
C TYR A 108 -11.41 21.01 3.00
N MET A 109 -11.62 20.96 1.68
CA MET A 109 -11.46 19.71 0.94
C MET A 109 -9.97 19.43 0.78
N VAL A 110 -9.50 18.37 1.46
CA VAL A 110 -8.06 18.03 1.55
C VAL A 110 -7.70 16.74 0.83
N PHE A 111 -8.64 16.20 0.06
CA PHE A 111 -8.45 15.00 -0.75
C PHE A 111 -7.51 15.28 -1.91
N CYS A 112 -6.31 14.68 -1.89
CA CYS A 112 -5.35 14.68 -3.00
C CYS A 112 -4.28 13.60 -2.78
N PRO A 113 -3.59 13.14 -3.83
CA PRO A 113 -2.41 12.28 -3.71
C PRO A 113 -1.31 12.93 -2.89
N LYS A 114 -0.69 12.15 -2.00
CA LYS A 114 0.42 12.63 -1.17
C LYS A 114 1.57 11.63 -1.16
N VAL A 115 2.78 12.14 -1.30
CA VAL A 115 4.04 11.44 -1.05
C VAL A 115 4.57 11.95 0.28
N ILE A 116 4.85 11.06 1.20
CA ILE A 116 5.29 11.36 2.56
C ILE A 116 6.67 10.75 2.76
N VAL A 117 7.65 11.59 3.13
CA VAL A 117 9.03 11.16 3.34
C VAL A 117 9.43 11.44 4.78
N GLY A 118 9.88 10.42 5.49
CA GLY A 118 10.28 10.54 6.89
C GLY A 118 11.04 9.33 7.42
N LEU A 119 11.31 9.35 8.70
CA LEU A 119 11.76 8.20 9.46
C LEU A 119 10.53 7.39 9.95
N SER A 120 10.74 6.24 10.56
CA SER A 120 9.70 5.22 10.82
C SER A 120 8.60 5.58 11.86
N ASN A 121 8.55 6.81 12.39
CA ASN A 121 7.72 7.17 13.56
C ASN A 121 6.33 7.74 13.22
N LEU A 122 5.79 7.48 12.04
CA LEU A 122 4.42 7.88 11.71
C LEU A 122 3.39 7.05 12.49
N THR A 123 2.25 7.67 12.79
CA THR A 123 1.15 7.00 13.49
C THR A 123 0.63 5.82 12.67
N ASP A 124 0.18 4.77 13.36
CA ASP A 124 -0.40 3.58 12.72
C ASP A 124 -1.52 3.95 11.73
N THR A 125 -2.32 4.96 12.09
CA THR A 125 -3.43 5.42 11.23
C THR A 125 -2.98 5.97 9.86
N VAL A 126 -1.81 6.59 9.78
CA VAL A 126 -1.24 7.07 8.51
C VAL A 126 -0.58 5.92 7.75
N ARG A 127 0.12 5.04 8.47
CA ARG A 127 0.74 3.84 7.89
C ARG A 127 -0.31 2.94 7.24
N ASP A 128 -1.45 2.73 7.89
CA ASP A 128 -2.58 1.93 7.37
C ASP A 128 -3.21 2.50 6.07
N ARG A 129 -2.96 3.76 5.78
CA ARG A 129 -3.43 4.45 4.57
C ARG A 129 -2.36 4.58 3.49
N SER A 130 -1.19 3.99 3.70
CA SER A 130 -0.01 4.20 2.89
C SER A 130 0.51 2.93 2.25
N ILE A 131 0.99 3.06 1.01
CA ILE A 131 1.90 2.12 0.41
C ILE A 131 3.28 2.47 0.93
N ILE A 132 3.93 1.53 1.61
CA ILE A 132 5.20 1.78 2.28
C ILE A 132 6.35 1.32 1.39
N ILE A 133 7.29 2.22 1.12
CA ILE A 133 8.57 1.92 0.48
C ILE A 133 9.65 2.09 1.54
N GLU A 134 10.25 0.99 1.95
CA GLU A 134 11.38 1.00 2.87
C GLU A 134 12.68 1.10 2.07
N MET A 135 13.45 2.16 2.33
CA MET A 135 14.71 2.44 1.67
C MET A 135 15.87 1.97 2.53
N GLU A 136 16.77 1.22 1.94
CA GLU A 136 18.01 0.80 2.58
C GLU A 136 19.18 1.72 2.20
N ARG A 137 20.20 1.74 3.05
CA ARG A 137 21.42 2.47 2.74
C ARG A 137 22.22 1.71 1.68
N HIS A 138 22.62 2.42 0.61
CA HIS A 138 23.53 1.89 -0.38
C HIS A 138 24.84 1.40 0.26
N ASN A 139 25.21 0.16 -0.04
CA ASN A 139 26.50 -0.38 0.33
C ASN A 139 27.48 -0.28 -0.86
N PRO A 140 28.45 0.65 -0.83
CA PRO A 140 29.38 0.88 -1.95
C PRO A 140 30.28 -0.30 -2.26
N HIS A 141 30.38 -1.28 -1.36
CA HIS A 141 31.20 -2.49 -1.56
C HIS A 141 30.43 -3.62 -2.27
N ILE A 142 29.11 -3.60 -2.21
CA ILE A 142 28.23 -4.63 -2.79
C ILE A 142 27.51 -4.09 -4.01
N ASP A 143 27.01 -2.87 -3.92
CA ASP A 143 26.12 -2.28 -4.91
C ASP A 143 26.91 -1.47 -5.95
N LYS A 144 26.86 -1.90 -7.20
CA LYS A 144 27.41 -1.16 -8.35
C LYS A 144 26.39 -0.14 -8.88
N LEU A 145 25.87 0.73 -8.01
CA LEU A 145 24.94 1.76 -8.44
C LEU A 145 25.68 2.84 -9.23
N LYS A 146 25.18 3.15 -10.43
CA LYS A 146 25.61 4.33 -11.15
C LYS A 146 25.17 5.57 -10.37
N ARG A 147 26.09 6.47 -10.11
CA ARG A 147 25.77 7.76 -9.50
C ARG A 147 24.94 8.56 -10.51
N PHE A 148 23.65 8.72 -10.24
CA PHE A 148 22.85 9.65 -11.03
C PHE A 148 23.33 11.07 -10.73
N PRO A 149 23.63 11.86 -11.77
CA PRO A 149 23.96 13.26 -11.60
C PRO A 149 22.66 14.04 -11.35
N PHE A 150 22.31 14.24 -10.09
CA PHE A 150 21.17 15.07 -9.74
C PHE A 150 21.54 16.14 -8.74
N PRO A 151 21.21 17.41 -8.99
CA PRO A 151 20.13 18.04 -8.27
C PRO A 151 18.91 18.16 -9.18
N ILE A 152 17.78 17.56 -8.79
CA ILE A 152 16.52 17.69 -9.51
C ILE A 152 15.81 18.96 -9.03
N ASP A 153 16.42 20.09 -9.09
CA ASP A 153 15.74 21.33 -8.75
C ASP A 153 15.06 22.01 -9.93
N ALA A 154 15.29 21.51 -11.10
CA ALA A 154 14.48 21.90 -12.27
C ALA A 154 14.73 20.88 -13.37
N ALA A 155 13.75 20.68 -14.23
CA ALA A 155 13.88 19.98 -15.51
C ALA A 155 15.04 20.51 -16.41
N LYS A 156 15.75 21.54 -15.99
CA LYS A 156 16.89 22.17 -16.67
C LYS A 156 18.23 21.52 -16.33
N ASP A 157 18.34 20.79 -15.22
CA ASP A 157 19.60 20.22 -14.73
C ASP A 157 19.71 18.70 -14.94
N LEU A 158 18.68 18.10 -15.53
CA LEU A 158 18.72 16.71 -15.98
C LEU A 158 19.62 16.61 -17.20
N ASP A 159 20.40 15.52 -17.28
CA ASP A 159 21.02 15.21 -18.55
C ASP A 159 19.93 15.09 -19.64
N PRO A 160 20.21 15.45 -20.88
CA PRO A 160 19.19 15.52 -21.93
C PRO A 160 18.42 14.21 -22.16
N GLU A 161 19.09 13.06 -21.95
CA GLU A 161 18.48 11.75 -22.15
C GLU A 161 17.45 11.45 -21.04
N THR A 162 17.82 11.64 -19.78
CA THR A 162 16.92 11.49 -18.64
C THR A 162 15.77 12.49 -18.69
N TYR A 163 16.03 13.75 -19.03
CA TYR A 163 15.00 14.76 -19.23
C TYR A 163 13.97 14.33 -20.29
N ASN A 164 14.47 13.90 -21.45
CA ASN A 164 13.60 13.44 -22.53
C ASN A 164 12.77 12.22 -22.14
N LEU A 165 13.35 11.29 -21.36
CA LEU A 165 12.61 10.14 -20.84
C LEU A 165 11.50 10.56 -19.89
N VAL A 166 11.79 11.45 -18.93
CA VAL A 166 10.78 11.98 -17.99
C VAL A 166 9.66 12.69 -18.77
N GLN A 167 10.01 13.53 -19.75
CA GLN A 167 9.02 14.23 -20.58
C GLN A 167 8.15 13.26 -21.39
N LYS A 168 8.74 12.21 -21.95
CA LYS A 168 7.98 11.15 -22.63
C LYS A 168 6.98 10.48 -21.69
N ILE A 169 7.40 10.12 -20.48
CA ILE A 169 6.52 9.51 -19.47
C ILE A 169 5.36 10.46 -19.14
N VAL A 170 5.65 11.72 -18.79
CA VAL A 170 4.62 12.71 -18.43
C VAL A 170 3.64 12.96 -19.58
N ASN A 171 4.17 13.13 -20.80
CA ASN A 171 3.32 13.35 -21.97
C ASN A 171 2.45 12.13 -22.27
N SER A 172 3.00 10.92 -22.19
CA SER A 172 2.23 9.68 -22.38
C SER A 172 1.12 9.55 -21.33
N LEU A 173 1.42 9.80 -20.06
CA LEU A 173 0.39 9.77 -19.00
C LEU A 173 -0.68 10.82 -19.22
N ASN A 174 -0.32 12.04 -19.62
CA ASN A 174 -1.30 13.09 -19.91
C ASN A 174 -2.19 12.71 -21.09
N VAL A 175 -1.66 12.14 -22.16
CA VAL A 175 -2.45 11.67 -23.31
C VAL A 175 -3.39 10.55 -22.87
N ILE A 176 -2.87 9.52 -22.21
CA ILE A 176 -3.67 8.36 -21.76
C ILE A 176 -4.83 8.79 -20.85
N PHE A 177 -4.56 9.61 -19.83
CA PHE A 177 -5.60 10.01 -18.88
C PHE A 177 -6.45 11.22 -19.31
N SER A 178 -6.13 11.82 -20.47
CA SER A 178 -7.01 12.79 -21.12
C SER A 178 -8.05 12.14 -22.04
N ASP A 179 -7.86 10.88 -22.39
CA ASP A 179 -8.79 10.11 -23.22
C ASP A 179 -9.99 9.65 -22.37
N PRO A 180 -11.23 10.09 -22.68
CA PRO A 180 -12.42 9.68 -21.95
C PRO A 180 -12.66 8.16 -21.99
N GLU A 181 -12.32 7.48 -23.09
CA GLU A 181 -12.50 6.03 -23.23
C GLU A 181 -11.59 5.27 -22.24
N VAL A 182 -10.34 5.70 -22.10
CA VAL A 182 -9.40 5.14 -21.13
C VAL A 182 -9.89 5.38 -19.70
N VAL A 183 -10.37 6.57 -19.40
CA VAL A 183 -10.93 6.91 -18.10
C VAL A 183 -12.14 6.05 -17.77
N ASP A 184 -13.06 5.85 -18.70
CA ASP A 184 -14.26 5.03 -18.50
C ASP A 184 -13.91 3.54 -18.41
N ARG A 185 -12.92 3.08 -19.17
CA ARG A 185 -12.37 1.72 -19.03
C ARG A 185 -11.76 1.51 -17.64
N LEU A 186 -10.98 2.46 -17.13
CA LEU A 186 -10.41 2.37 -15.78
C LEU A 186 -11.51 2.36 -14.69
N LYS A 187 -12.55 3.15 -14.82
CA LYS A 187 -13.72 3.11 -13.93
C LYS A 187 -14.40 1.74 -13.95
N SER A 188 -14.60 1.18 -15.14
CA SER A 188 -15.21 -0.14 -15.30
C SER A 188 -14.34 -1.24 -14.65
N ILE A 189 -13.03 -1.22 -14.86
CA ILE A 189 -12.09 -2.15 -14.24
C ILE A 189 -12.15 -2.00 -12.72
N PHE A 190 -12.10 -0.78 -12.20
CA PHE A 190 -12.17 -0.53 -10.76
C PHE A 190 -13.48 -1.07 -10.17
N GLN A 191 -14.62 -0.83 -10.80
CA GLN A 191 -15.91 -1.34 -10.35
C GLN A 191 -15.96 -2.89 -10.34
N ARG A 192 -15.37 -3.53 -11.34
CA ARG A 192 -15.24 -4.99 -11.38
C ARG A 192 -14.37 -5.52 -10.25
N ILE A 193 -13.22 -4.89 -9.99
CA ILE A 193 -12.34 -5.26 -8.86
C ILE A 193 -13.08 -5.07 -7.54
N PHE A 194 -13.72 -3.93 -7.35
CA PHE A 194 -14.51 -3.63 -6.14
C PHE A 194 -15.62 -4.67 -5.90
N THR A 195 -16.24 -5.18 -6.96
CA THR A 195 -17.27 -6.23 -6.86
C THR A 195 -16.65 -7.60 -6.59
N TYR A 196 -15.48 -7.88 -7.17
CA TYR A 196 -14.78 -9.15 -7.00
C TYR A 196 -14.19 -9.30 -5.59
N MET A 197 -13.63 -8.22 -5.05
CA MET A 197 -13.01 -8.25 -3.72
C MET A 197 -14.11 -8.33 -2.64
N PRO A 198 -14.26 -9.48 -1.97
CA PRO A 198 -15.37 -9.67 -1.04
C PRO A 198 -15.28 -8.68 0.12
N GLN A 199 -16.42 -8.10 0.43
CA GLN A 199 -16.55 -7.11 1.51
C GLN A 199 -16.31 -7.71 2.90
N ASN A 200 -16.38 -9.05 3.04
CA ASN A 200 -16.21 -9.74 4.31
C ASN A 200 -15.44 -11.06 4.12
N GLY A 201 -14.29 -11.19 4.77
CA GLY A 201 -13.79 -12.50 5.19
C GLY A 201 -12.69 -13.19 4.40
N ASN A 202 -12.17 -12.63 3.31
CA ASN A 202 -11.05 -13.27 2.61
C ASN A 202 -9.68 -12.64 2.96
N GLY A 203 -9.38 -12.51 4.26
CA GLY A 203 -8.05 -12.16 4.75
C GLY A 203 -7.61 -10.70 4.59
N MET A 204 -8.17 -9.93 3.65
CA MET A 204 -7.81 -8.51 3.48
C MET A 204 -8.66 -7.60 4.36
N ILE A 205 -8.01 -6.87 5.23
CA ILE A 205 -8.63 -5.84 6.07
C ILE A 205 -9.08 -4.67 5.18
N SER A 206 -10.15 -3.98 5.58
CA SER A 206 -10.78 -2.93 4.78
C SER A 206 -9.79 -1.89 4.22
N ARG A 207 -8.82 -1.44 5.02
CA ARG A 207 -7.80 -0.46 4.58
C ARG A 207 -6.82 -1.04 3.56
N ALA A 208 -6.34 -2.25 3.79
CA ALA A 208 -5.47 -2.95 2.84
C ALA A 208 -6.16 -3.13 1.49
N ARG A 209 -7.46 -3.45 1.51
CA ARG A 209 -8.29 -3.54 0.32
C ARG A 209 -8.42 -2.21 -0.39
N ASP A 210 -8.80 -1.12 0.32
CA ASP A 210 -8.96 0.22 -0.24
C ASP A 210 -7.69 0.68 -1.00
N ILE A 211 -6.51 0.41 -0.43
CA ILE A 211 -5.21 0.71 -1.05
C ILE A 211 -4.98 -0.16 -2.29
N SER A 212 -5.27 -1.46 -2.20
CA SER A 212 -4.97 -2.42 -3.25
C SER A 212 -5.86 -2.26 -4.46
N GLU A 213 -7.17 -1.99 -4.28
CA GLU A 213 -8.13 -1.83 -5.37
C GLU A 213 -7.68 -0.77 -6.40
N CYS A 214 -7.17 0.35 -5.92
CA CYS A 214 -6.67 1.42 -6.80
C CYS A 214 -5.45 0.98 -7.62
N LEU A 215 -4.48 0.31 -6.97
CA LEU A 215 -3.27 -0.18 -7.61
C LEU A 215 -3.57 -1.27 -8.63
N LEU A 216 -4.42 -2.24 -8.25
CA LEU A 216 -4.81 -3.34 -9.11
C LEU A 216 -5.61 -2.86 -10.33
N ALA A 217 -6.43 -1.82 -10.17
CA ALA A 217 -7.17 -1.23 -11.30
C ALA A 217 -6.23 -0.58 -12.32
N ILE A 218 -5.24 0.17 -11.86
CA ILE A 218 -4.23 0.78 -12.74
C ILE A 218 -3.39 -0.31 -13.42
N ALA A 219 -2.96 -1.31 -12.67
CA ALA A 219 -2.18 -2.43 -13.21
C ALA A 219 -2.99 -3.25 -14.24
N ALA A 220 -4.28 -3.50 -13.98
CA ALA A 220 -5.17 -4.17 -14.92
C ALA A 220 -5.40 -3.37 -16.20
N LEU A 221 -5.47 -2.02 -16.10
CA LEU A 221 -5.54 -1.15 -17.28
C LEU A 221 -4.27 -1.28 -18.14
N ALA A 222 -3.10 -1.43 -17.51
CA ALA A 222 -1.83 -1.63 -18.19
C ALA A 222 -1.68 -3.06 -18.78
N GLY A 223 -2.52 -4.01 -18.39
CA GLY A 223 -2.60 -5.35 -18.96
C GLY A 223 -2.36 -6.48 -17.97
N LYS A 224 -2.61 -7.72 -18.44
CA LYS A 224 -2.59 -8.96 -17.65
C LYS A 224 -1.29 -9.15 -16.86
N LYS A 225 -0.14 -8.96 -17.50
CA LYS A 225 1.19 -9.10 -16.87
C LYS A 225 1.36 -8.15 -15.70
N TRP A 226 1.01 -6.86 -15.87
CA TRP A 226 1.12 -5.85 -14.83
C TRP A 226 0.19 -6.15 -13.66
N LEU A 227 -1.03 -6.66 -13.93
CA LEU A 227 -1.93 -7.10 -12.87
C LEU A 227 -1.33 -8.25 -12.07
N GLN A 228 -0.73 -9.26 -12.73
CA GLN A 228 -0.07 -10.36 -12.05
C GLN A 228 1.07 -9.88 -11.13
N GLU A 229 1.92 -8.99 -11.63
CA GLU A 229 3.00 -8.40 -10.84
C GLU A 229 2.47 -7.58 -9.65
N ALA A 230 1.40 -6.79 -9.87
CA ALA A 230 0.76 -6.02 -8.81
C ALA A 230 0.13 -6.91 -7.73
N ILE A 231 -0.50 -8.03 -8.12
CA ILE A 231 -1.04 -9.02 -7.17
C ILE A 231 0.10 -9.58 -6.30
N GLN A 232 1.23 -9.95 -6.88
CA GLN A 232 2.37 -10.46 -6.12
C GLN A 232 2.94 -9.39 -5.17
N ALA A 233 3.06 -8.15 -5.63
CA ALA A 233 3.52 -7.04 -4.79
C ALA A 233 2.55 -6.76 -3.62
N VAL A 234 1.24 -6.78 -3.88
CA VAL A 234 0.20 -6.62 -2.86
C VAL A 234 0.28 -7.78 -1.85
N LYS A 235 0.35 -9.02 -2.31
CA LYS A 235 0.49 -10.20 -1.44
C LYS A 235 1.73 -10.07 -0.56
N LYS A 236 2.88 -9.74 -1.15
CA LYS A 236 4.13 -9.55 -0.41
C LYS A 236 3.99 -8.45 0.66
N ALA A 237 3.48 -7.28 0.28
CA ALA A 237 3.29 -6.16 1.19
C ALA A 237 2.33 -6.47 2.36
N PHE A 238 1.38 -7.39 2.16
CA PHE A 238 0.43 -7.82 3.20
C PHE A 238 0.90 -9.04 3.98
N ASN A 239 1.68 -9.96 3.39
CA ASN A 239 2.27 -11.11 4.08
C ASN A 239 3.46 -10.71 4.97
N GLU A 240 4.23 -9.70 4.58
CA GLU A 240 5.26 -9.10 5.43
C GLU A 240 4.65 -8.30 6.61
N SER A 241 3.33 -8.23 6.68
CA SER A 241 2.59 -7.41 7.66
C SER A 241 2.35 -8.07 9.02
N THR A 242 3.08 -9.11 9.39
CA THR A 242 3.28 -9.41 10.82
C THR A 242 3.85 -8.21 11.58
N THR A 243 4.52 -7.28 10.87
CA THR A 243 4.91 -5.95 11.35
C THR A 243 3.76 -4.95 11.47
N ARG A 244 2.52 -5.29 11.07
CA ARG A 244 1.35 -4.38 11.11
C ARG A 244 0.45 -4.57 12.31
N LEU A 245 0.69 -5.55 13.13
CA LEU A 245 0.01 -5.63 14.41
C LEU A 245 0.44 -4.42 15.26
N SER A 246 -0.54 -3.68 15.78
CA SER A 246 -0.26 -2.65 16.78
C SER A 246 0.45 -3.27 17.98
N GLU A 247 1.18 -2.48 18.76
CA GLU A 247 1.87 -2.97 19.98
C GLU A 247 0.93 -3.81 20.87
N LYS A 248 -0.34 -3.43 20.96
CA LYS A 248 -1.33 -4.18 21.76
C LYS A 248 -1.73 -5.51 21.14
N GLU A 249 -1.85 -5.57 19.82
CA GLU A 249 -2.16 -6.81 19.09
C GLU A 249 -0.98 -7.77 19.11
N GLN A 250 0.26 -7.27 19.04
CA GLN A 250 1.47 -8.07 19.24
C GLN A 250 1.48 -8.72 20.64
N VAL A 251 1.14 -7.95 21.68
CA VAL A 251 1.00 -8.48 23.04
C VAL A 251 -0.11 -9.53 23.10
N LEU A 252 -1.28 -9.28 22.49
CA LEU A 252 -2.37 -10.26 22.45
C LEU A 252 -1.93 -11.55 21.74
N HIS A 253 -1.17 -11.44 20.65
CA HIS A 253 -0.64 -12.58 19.91
C HIS A 253 0.31 -13.43 20.77
N ALA A 254 1.27 -12.81 21.42
CA ALA A 254 2.19 -13.53 22.31
C ALA A 254 1.47 -14.15 23.50
N VAL A 255 0.54 -13.45 24.11
CA VAL A 255 -0.27 -13.99 25.21
C VAL A 255 -1.10 -15.20 24.74
N TYR A 256 -1.63 -15.17 23.52
CA TYR A 256 -2.32 -16.33 22.93
C TYR A 256 -1.38 -17.53 22.72
N GLN A 257 -0.18 -17.29 22.18
CA GLN A 257 0.82 -18.36 21.99
C GLN A 257 1.22 -18.99 23.33
N ILE A 258 1.52 -18.16 24.33
CA ILE A 258 1.83 -18.63 25.69
C ILE A 258 0.67 -19.46 26.25
N ALA A 259 -0.56 -18.97 26.16
CA ALA A 259 -1.73 -19.66 26.66
C ALA A 259 -1.97 -21.01 25.97
N LYS A 260 -1.66 -21.11 24.67
CA LYS A 260 -1.77 -22.35 23.90
C LYS A 260 -0.70 -23.37 24.28
N GLU A 261 0.53 -22.91 24.54
CA GLU A 261 1.62 -23.75 24.99
C GLU A 261 1.38 -24.37 26.39
N GLU A 262 0.77 -23.59 27.30
CA GLU A 262 0.47 -24.08 28.64
C GLU A 262 -0.60 -25.18 28.66
N GLY A 263 -1.44 -25.29 27.63
CA GLY A 263 -2.44 -26.36 27.46
C GLY A 263 -3.55 -26.36 28.51
N SER A 264 -3.66 -25.30 29.33
CA SER A 264 -4.67 -25.12 30.37
C SER A 264 -5.83 -24.26 29.88
N ASP A 265 -6.99 -24.32 30.54
CA ASP A 265 -8.12 -23.43 30.28
C ASP A 265 -7.87 -21.98 30.78
N ARG A 266 -6.79 -21.78 31.52
CA ARG A 266 -6.42 -20.50 32.12
C ARG A 266 -4.91 -20.32 32.14
N VAL A 267 -4.47 -19.07 31.97
CA VAL A 267 -3.06 -18.68 32.04
C VAL A 267 -2.88 -17.59 33.11
N THR A 268 -1.93 -17.76 33.99
CA THR A 268 -1.63 -16.79 35.05
C THR A 268 -0.76 -15.65 34.56
N THR A 269 -0.84 -14.49 35.24
CA THR A 269 0.03 -13.35 34.96
C THR A 269 1.52 -13.73 35.11
N GLU A 270 1.85 -14.64 36.04
CA GLU A 270 3.21 -15.08 36.29
C GLU A 270 3.77 -15.89 35.11
N GLU A 271 2.98 -16.83 34.57
CA GLU A 271 3.35 -17.61 33.37
C GLU A 271 3.58 -16.69 32.16
N ILE A 272 2.66 -15.73 31.95
CA ILE A 272 2.80 -14.73 30.87
C ILE A 272 4.07 -13.90 31.10
N MET A 273 4.27 -13.34 32.28
CA MET A 273 5.44 -12.51 32.60
C MET A 273 6.76 -13.24 32.36
N LYS A 274 6.82 -14.52 32.69
CA LYS A 274 8.01 -15.35 32.53
C LYS A 274 8.39 -15.58 31.05
N LYS A 275 7.39 -15.77 30.20
CA LYS A 275 7.61 -16.10 28.77
C LYS A 275 7.57 -14.88 27.85
N LEU A 276 6.88 -13.80 28.21
CA LEU A 276 6.67 -12.64 27.34
C LEU A 276 7.99 -12.00 26.83
N PRO A 277 9.09 -11.93 27.62
CA PRO A 277 10.37 -11.40 27.13
C PRO A 277 11.07 -12.23 26.05
N THR A 278 10.64 -13.47 25.82
CA THR A 278 11.24 -14.32 24.76
C THR A 278 10.75 -13.94 23.37
N PHE A 279 9.76 -13.06 23.25
CA PHE A 279 9.23 -12.55 21.98
C PHE A 279 10.00 -11.27 21.59
N GLU A 280 10.85 -11.35 20.59
CA GLU A 280 11.74 -10.24 20.15
C GLU A 280 10.97 -9.05 19.55
N ASP A 281 9.81 -9.31 18.95
CA ASP A 281 9.01 -8.30 18.23
C ASP A 281 8.09 -7.47 19.13
N ILE A 282 8.08 -7.71 20.45
CA ILE A 282 7.16 -7.04 21.37
C ILE A 282 7.84 -5.88 22.07
N ARG A 283 7.26 -4.70 21.94
CA ARG A 283 7.66 -3.56 22.74
C ARG A 283 7.08 -3.64 24.14
N LEU A 284 7.91 -4.09 25.07
CA LEU A 284 7.56 -4.14 26.49
C LEU A 284 7.60 -2.74 27.12
N PRO A 285 6.79 -2.49 28.20
CA PRO A 285 6.91 -1.26 28.96
C PRO A 285 8.33 -1.03 29.50
N VAL A 286 8.69 0.26 29.62
CA VAL A 286 10.02 0.65 30.14
C VAL A 286 10.32 0.06 31.51
N ASP A 287 9.29 -0.11 32.35
CA ASP A 287 9.43 -0.70 33.69
C ASP A 287 9.45 -2.23 33.69
N PHE A 288 9.29 -2.91 32.56
CA PHE A 288 9.16 -4.37 32.52
C PHE A 288 10.38 -5.08 33.09
N GLN A 289 11.57 -4.63 32.75
CA GLN A 289 12.83 -5.21 33.30
C GLN A 289 12.92 -5.08 34.83
N ARG A 290 12.36 -3.98 35.37
CA ARG A 290 12.29 -3.79 36.83
C ARG A 290 11.29 -4.77 37.46
N TRP A 291 10.16 -5.03 36.79
CA TRP A 291 9.16 -5.99 37.26
C TRP A 291 9.71 -7.41 37.22
N GLU A 292 10.41 -7.76 36.14
CA GLU A 292 11.07 -9.06 35.97
C GLU A 292 12.14 -9.29 37.04
N LYS A 293 12.99 -8.29 37.32
CA LYS A 293 14.01 -8.37 38.36
C LYS A 293 13.41 -8.58 39.75
N ASP A 294 12.32 -7.88 40.09
CA ASP A 294 11.61 -8.09 41.37
C ASP A 294 11.14 -9.54 41.50
N TYR A 295 10.54 -10.05 40.41
CA TYR A 295 10.09 -11.46 40.38
C TYR A 295 11.24 -12.47 40.55
N GLN A 296 12.36 -12.26 39.86
CA GLN A 296 13.57 -13.12 39.98
C GLN A 296 14.14 -13.14 41.41
N MET A 297 13.95 -12.05 42.16
CA MET A 297 14.34 -11.96 43.57
C MET A 297 13.27 -12.48 44.53
N GLY A 298 12.20 -13.09 44.02
CA GLY A 298 11.12 -13.64 44.84
C GLY A 298 10.07 -12.63 45.29
N GLY A 299 10.07 -11.43 44.71
CA GLY A 299 9.07 -10.39 44.98
C GLY A 299 7.74 -10.60 44.20
N GLU A 300 6.65 -10.16 44.79
CA GLU A 300 5.31 -10.23 44.16
C GLU A 300 4.91 -8.91 43.47
N TRP A 301 5.67 -7.85 43.71
CA TRP A 301 5.32 -6.51 43.19
C TRP A 301 5.39 -6.48 41.66
N GLY A 302 6.44 -7.05 41.05
CA GLY A 302 6.58 -7.12 39.61
C GLY A 302 5.44 -7.85 38.92
N VAL A 303 5.03 -9.01 39.45
CA VAL A 303 3.87 -9.77 38.92
C VAL A 303 2.58 -8.96 39.03
N ARG A 304 2.38 -8.24 40.11
CA ARG A 304 1.20 -7.40 40.32
C ARG A 304 1.13 -6.24 39.34
N GLU A 305 2.24 -5.56 39.08
CA GLU A 305 2.29 -4.42 38.13
C GLU A 305 2.17 -4.91 36.68
N CYS A 306 2.84 -5.99 36.31
CA CYS A 306 2.65 -6.67 35.03
C CYS A 306 1.17 -7.04 34.81
N GLY A 307 0.50 -7.61 35.84
CA GLY A 307 -0.91 -7.96 35.78
C GLY A 307 -1.84 -6.75 35.58
N LYS A 308 -1.50 -5.60 36.16
CA LYS A 308 -2.25 -4.36 35.92
C LYS A 308 -2.09 -3.88 34.49
N TRP A 309 -0.88 -3.91 33.97
CA TRP A 309 -0.59 -3.54 32.59
C TRP A 309 -1.27 -4.49 31.59
N LEU A 310 -1.08 -5.80 31.72
CA LEU A 310 -1.74 -6.82 30.91
C LEU A 310 -3.25 -6.69 30.93
N SER A 311 -3.86 -6.52 32.13
CA SER A 311 -5.30 -6.32 32.26
C SER A 311 -5.79 -5.09 31.50
N ARG A 312 -5.00 -4.02 31.44
CA ARG A 312 -5.32 -2.80 30.69
C ARG A 312 -5.25 -3.04 29.18
N VAL A 313 -4.21 -3.73 28.71
CA VAL A 313 -4.05 -4.09 27.31
C VAL A 313 -5.16 -5.02 26.85
N LEU A 314 -5.35 -6.13 27.55
CA LEU A 314 -6.28 -7.20 27.17
C LEU A 314 -7.75 -6.78 27.31
N LYS A 315 -8.06 -5.87 28.26
CA LYS A 315 -9.41 -5.30 28.39
C LYS A 315 -9.87 -4.58 27.13
N GLY A 316 -8.94 -3.96 26.38
CA GLY A 316 -9.23 -3.33 25.09
C GLY A 316 -9.77 -4.32 24.05
N PHE A 317 -9.46 -5.60 24.18
CA PHE A 317 -9.91 -6.69 23.33
C PHE A 317 -11.09 -7.50 23.92
N GLY A 318 -11.63 -7.06 25.06
CA GLY A 318 -12.74 -7.74 25.75
C GLY A 318 -12.33 -8.90 26.65
N VAL A 319 -11.02 -9.16 26.83
CA VAL A 319 -10.50 -10.17 27.76
C VAL A 319 -10.51 -9.61 29.18
N THR A 320 -11.22 -10.25 30.08
CA THR A 320 -11.42 -9.76 31.44
C THR A 320 -10.80 -10.67 32.50
N THR A 321 -9.96 -10.11 33.36
CA THR A 321 -9.38 -10.81 34.51
C THR A 321 -10.37 -10.85 35.67
N ARG A 322 -11.22 -11.84 35.75
CA ARG A 322 -12.07 -12.03 36.90
C ARG A 322 -11.75 -13.29 37.70
N MET A 323 -10.73 -14.03 37.31
CA MET A 323 -10.41 -15.32 37.89
C MET A 323 -9.13 -15.27 38.70
N ARG A 324 -9.07 -16.10 39.74
CA ARG A 324 -7.84 -16.37 40.49
C ARG A 324 -7.63 -17.88 40.58
N ILE A 325 -6.40 -18.31 40.35
CA ILE A 325 -5.93 -19.68 40.59
C ILE A 325 -4.96 -19.59 41.74
N GLU A 326 -5.22 -20.30 42.85
CA GLU A 326 -4.35 -20.30 44.05
C GLU A 326 -3.99 -18.86 44.51
N GLY A 327 -4.93 -17.93 44.45
CA GLY A 327 -4.70 -16.53 44.81
C GLY A 327 -4.07 -15.66 43.72
N LYS A 328 -3.53 -16.24 42.63
CA LYS A 328 -2.89 -15.53 41.52
C LYS A 328 -3.92 -15.11 40.48
N ARG A 329 -3.70 -13.94 39.86
CA ARG A 329 -4.55 -13.47 38.75
C ARG A 329 -4.35 -14.34 37.52
N ALA A 330 -5.45 -14.75 36.88
CA ALA A 330 -5.47 -15.56 35.69
C ALA A 330 -6.43 -15.00 34.65
N PHE A 331 -6.14 -15.26 33.37
CA PHE A 331 -6.95 -14.93 32.22
C PHE A 331 -7.56 -16.21 31.63
N SER A 332 -8.78 -16.13 31.12
CA SER A 332 -9.41 -17.23 30.40
C SER A 332 -8.76 -17.42 29.03
N VAL A 333 -8.30 -18.61 28.72
CA VAL A 333 -7.73 -18.95 27.41
C VAL A 333 -8.79 -18.85 26.33
N ALA A 334 -10.04 -19.22 26.61
CA ALA A 334 -11.15 -19.07 25.67
C ALA A 334 -11.44 -17.61 25.30
N GLU A 335 -11.36 -16.66 26.27
CA GLU A 335 -11.50 -15.23 25.98
C GLU A 335 -10.32 -14.70 25.17
N ILE A 336 -9.09 -15.13 25.48
CA ILE A 336 -7.89 -14.77 24.73
C ILE A 336 -7.99 -15.29 23.29
N GLU A 337 -8.39 -16.55 23.09
CA GLU A 337 -8.54 -17.16 21.78
C GLU A 337 -9.63 -16.45 20.95
N ALA A 338 -10.77 -16.14 21.55
CA ALA A 338 -11.85 -15.39 20.89
C ALA A 338 -11.37 -14.00 20.45
N ALA A 339 -10.65 -13.30 21.33
CA ALA A 339 -10.04 -12.01 21.02
C ALA A 339 -9.00 -12.15 19.91
N TRP A 340 -8.11 -13.14 19.98
CA TRP A 340 -7.11 -13.41 18.98
C TRP A 340 -7.71 -13.71 17.61
N LYS A 341 -8.72 -14.59 17.54
CA LYS A 341 -9.45 -14.89 16.30
C LYS A 341 -10.09 -13.66 15.67
N LYS A 342 -10.53 -12.72 16.49
CA LYS A 342 -11.21 -11.51 16.03
C LYS A 342 -10.23 -10.41 15.59
N TYR A 343 -9.15 -10.19 16.33
CA TYR A 343 -8.28 -9.02 16.18
C TYR A 343 -6.90 -9.32 15.59
N VAL A 344 -6.43 -10.57 15.63
CA VAL A 344 -5.07 -10.93 15.22
C VAL A 344 -5.06 -11.95 14.07
N ALA A 345 -5.86 -13.02 14.18
CA ALA A 345 -5.89 -14.07 13.17
C ALA A 345 -6.14 -13.57 11.74
N PRO A 346 -7.02 -12.57 11.50
CA PRO A 346 -7.22 -12.03 10.16
C PRO A 346 -5.97 -11.39 9.55
N TYR A 347 -5.02 -10.97 10.39
CA TYR A 347 -3.76 -10.38 9.94
C TYR A 347 -2.64 -11.40 9.71
N LEU A 348 -2.78 -12.58 10.30
CA LEU A 348 -1.78 -13.66 10.23
C LEU A 348 -2.18 -14.80 9.29
N ALA A 349 -3.41 -14.82 8.81
CA ALA A 349 -3.85 -15.83 7.87
C ALA A 349 -3.06 -15.68 6.57
N GLU A 350 -2.22 -16.66 6.27
CA GLU A 350 -1.60 -16.88 4.95
C GLU A 350 -2.63 -17.25 3.86
N GLU A 351 -3.89 -16.96 4.07
CA GLU A 351 -4.91 -17.32 3.12
C GLU A 351 -4.64 -16.60 1.79
N SER A 352 -4.72 -17.37 0.72
CA SER A 352 -4.89 -16.91 -0.64
C SER A 352 -5.84 -15.71 -0.62
N ASN A 353 -5.25 -14.53 -0.56
CA ASN A 353 -5.97 -13.27 -0.47
C ASN A 353 -6.88 -13.17 -1.68
N GLY A 354 -8.06 -13.66 -1.74
CA GLY A 354 -9.06 -13.60 -2.82
C GLY A 354 -8.61 -13.08 -4.20
N LEU A 355 -7.30 -12.81 -4.35
CA LEU A 355 -6.68 -12.24 -5.52
C LEU A 355 -6.29 -13.27 -6.57
N ASP A 356 -6.24 -14.56 -6.21
CA ASP A 356 -5.75 -15.61 -7.12
C ASP A 356 -6.62 -15.77 -8.36
N GLY A 357 -7.92 -15.59 -8.24
CA GLY A 357 -8.85 -15.63 -9.36
C GLY A 357 -9.06 -14.30 -10.09
N LEU A 358 -8.46 -13.20 -9.61
CA LEU A 358 -8.75 -11.86 -10.14
C LEU A 358 -8.32 -11.72 -11.61
N VAL A 359 -7.20 -12.34 -11.99
CA VAL A 359 -6.71 -12.32 -13.38
C VAL A 359 -7.70 -13.00 -14.31
N ALA A 360 -8.14 -14.21 -13.95
CA ALA A 360 -9.14 -14.95 -14.72
C ALA A 360 -10.48 -14.19 -14.78
N TYR A 361 -10.90 -13.60 -13.68
CA TYR A 361 -12.13 -12.80 -13.62
C TYR A 361 -12.11 -11.57 -14.54
N LEU A 362 -10.96 -10.87 -14.64
CA LEU A 362 -10.85 -9.65 -15.45
C LEU A 362 -10.56 -9.92 -16.92
N PHE A 363 -9.74 -10.93 -17.23
CA PHE A 363 -9.25 -11.21 -18.58
C PHE A 363 -9.80 -12.51 -19.18
N GLY A 364 -10.54 -13.30 -18.40
CA GLY A 364 -10.97 -14.64 -18.77
C GLY A 364 -9.87 -15.68 -18.55
N ASP A 365 -10.28 -16.95 -18.47
CA ASP A 365 -9.34 -18.07 -18.58
C ASP A 365 -8.94 -18.17 -20.06
N GLU A 366 -7.66 -18.04 -20.37
CA GLU A 366 -7.15 -18.51 -21.63
C GLU A 366 -7.39 -20.03 -21.63
N ARG A 367 -8.37 -20.48 -22.39
CA ARG A 367 -8.35 -21.87 -22.79
C ARG A 367 -7.08 -22.03 -23.61
N ASP A 368 -6.26 -22.95 -23.16
CA ASP A 368 -5.09 -23.42 -23.91
C ASP A 368 -5.65 -24.02 -25.21
N ASP A 369 -5.63 -23.29 -26.32
CA ASP A 369 -6.09 -23.74 -27.64
C ASP A 369 -5.28 -24.91 -28.15
N ASN A 370 -4.38 -25.48 -27.34
CA ASN A 370 -3.55 -26.66 -27.64
C ASN A 370 -3.98 -27.95 -26.94
N GLN A 371 -5.16 -28.02 -26.28
CA GLN A 371 -5.68 -29.31 -25.85
C GLN A 371 -6.65 -29.87 -26.87
N PRO A 372 -6.43 -31.10 -27.40
CA PRO A 372 -7.37 -31.76 -28.30
C PRO A 372 -8.68 -32.05 -27.55
N THR A 373 -9.78 -31.57 -28.10
CA THR A 373 -11.14 -31.85 -27.62
C THR A 373 -11.41 -33.34 -27.65
N PRO A 374 -12.00 -33.94 -26.59
CA PRO A 374 -12.53 -35.29 -26.66
C PRO A 374 -13.73 -35.35 -27.63
N ASP A 375 -13.74 -36.36 -28.46
CA ASP A 375 -14.68 -36.68 -29.52
C ASP A 375 -16.16 -36.35 -29.22
N GLN A 376 -16.76 -35.51 -30.07
CA GLN A 376 -18.19 -35.57 -30.35
C GLN A 376 -18.44 -36.21 -31.71
N PRO A 377 -19.48 -37.07 -31.86
CA PRO A 377 -19.73 -37.82 -33.10
C PRO A 377 -20.23 -36.89 -34.21
N THR A 378 -19.61 -37.02 -35.35
CA THR A 378 -19.88 -36.30 -36.61
C THR A 378 -21.19 -36.77 -37.27
N PRO A 379 -21.96 -35.86 -37.88
CA PRO A 379 -22.85 -36.18 -38.98
C PRO A 379 -22.13 -35.99 -40.34
N ASP A 380 -22.45 -36.90 -41.25
CA ASP A 380 -21.89 -37.14 -42.57
C ASP A 380 -21.58 -35.93 -43.48
N GLN A 381 -20.46 -36.08 -44.19
CA GLN A 381 -19.97 -35.18 -45.23
C GLN A 381 -20.35 -35.59 -46.65
N PRO A 382 -20.11 -34.64 -47.60
CA PRO A 382 -19.48 -35.05 -48.85
C PRO A 382 -18.11 -34.39 -49.08
N GLN A 383 -17.21 -35.23 -49.61
CA GLN A 383 -15.80 -34.95 -49.94
C GLN A 383 -15.63 -33.91 -51.05
N THR A 384 -14.71 -32.96 -50.86
CA THR A 384 -14.03 -32.24 -51.95
C THR A 384 -12.54 -32.08 -51.61
N THR A 385 -11.74 -32.24 -52.63
CA THR A 385 -10.29 -32.36 -52.77
C THR A 385 -9.48 -31.20 -52.17
N PRO A 386 -8.22 -31.44 -51.73
CA PRO A 386 -7.37 -30.48 -51.05
C PRO A 386 -6.69 -29.52 -52.03
N THR A 387 -6.79 -28.21 -51.71
CA THR A 387 -5.94 -27.16 -52.28
C THR A 387 -4.88 -26.80 -51.24
N GLU A 388 -3.63 -26.82 -51.65
CA GLU A 388 -2.45 -26.46 -50.80
C GLU A 388 -2.54 -25.04 -50.27
N PRO A 389 -2.09 -24.74 -49.01
CA PRO A 389 -2.05 -23.39 -48.48
C PRO A 389 -0.82 -22.64 -49.01
N ILE A 390 -1.06 -21.44 -49.51
CA ILE A 390 -0.04 -20.45 -49.85
C ILE A 390 0.56 -19.91 -48.55
N PRO A 391 1.89 -19.85 -48.39
CA PRO A 391 2.52 -19.26 -47.22
C PRO A 391 2.37 -17.71 -47.26
N THR A 392 1.55 -17.16 -46.39
CA THR A 392 1.52 -15.72 -46.12
C THR A 392 2.69 -15.38 -45.21
N THR A 393 3.78 -14.86 -45.80
CA THR A 393 4.85 -14.20 -45.05
C THR A 393 4.33 -12.85 -44.58
N GLU A 394 4.23 -12.68 -43.26
CA GLU A 394 3.95 -11.38 -42.70
C GLU A 394 5.01 -10.35 -43.15
N PRO A 395 4.60 -9.14 -43.56
CA PRO A 395 5.55 -8.15 -44.03
C PRO A 395 6.47 -7.69 -42.90
N VAL A 396 7.77 -7.69 -43.15
CA VAL A 396 8.78 -7.27 -42.16
C VAL A 396 9.52 -5.99 -42.65
N CYS A 397 9.93 -5.17 -41.71
CA CYS A 397 10.68 -3.96 -41.96
C CYS A 397 12.05 -4.31 -42.57
N PRO A 398 12.40 -3.78 -43.76
CA PRO A 398 13.64 -4.12 -44.42
C PRO A 398 14.90 -3.59 -43.73
N GLU A 399 14.77 -2.68 -42.76
CA GLU A 399 15.90 -2.09 -42.04
C GLU A 399 16.18 -2.72 -40.70
N CYS A 400 15.17 -3.14 -39.96
CA CYS A 400 15.33 -3.69 -38.61
C CYS A 400 14.70 -5.09 -38.39
N GLY A 401 14.00 -5.65 -39.39
CA GLY A 401 13.43 -6.98 -39.32
C GLY A 401 12.16 -7.13 -38.47
N GLU A 402 11.61 -6.03 -37.93
CA GLU A 402 10.39 -6.07 -37.14
C GLU A 402 9.16 -6.25 -38.02
N THR A 403 8.16 -6.99 -37.56
CA THR A 403 6.87 -7.17 -38.23
C THR A 403 6.15 -5.85 -38.43
N LEU A 404 5.60 -5.65 -39.62
CA LEU A 404 4.85 -4.46 -40.00
C LEU A 404 3.35 -4.78 -40.00
N ASP A 405 2.58 -3.99 -39.24
CA ASP A 405 1.12 -4.09 -39.19
C ASP A 405 0.50 -2.97 -40.07
N PRO A 406 0.02 -3.28 -41.28
CA PRO A 406 -0.48 -2.29 -42.19
C PRO A 406 -1.88 -1.81 -41.80
N ASP A 407 -2.10 -0.52 -41.90
CA ASP A 407 -3.43 0.08 -41.76
C ASP A 407 -4.33 -0.29 -42.97
N PRO A 408 -5.64 0.00 -42.91
CA PRO A 408 -6.57 -0.27 -44.02
C PRO A 408 -6.21 0.39 -45.36
N SER A 409 -5.28 1.35 -45.37
CA SER A 409 -4.76 1.98 -46.59
C SER A 409 -3.49 1.31 -47.14
N GLY A 410 -3.01 0.23 -46.53
CA GLY A 410 -1.82 -0.50 -46.92
C GLY A 410 -0.51 0.16 -46.52
N LYS A 411 -0.50 1.05 -45.50
CA LYS A 411 0.69 1.67 -44.96
C LYS A 411 0.95 1.17 -43.56
N ALA A 412 2.20 0.85 -43.25
CA ALA A 412 2.64 0.46 -41.92
C ALA A 412 3.81 1.30 -41.44
N ALA A 413 3.73 1.81 -40.22
CA ALA A 413 4.85 2.48 -39.55
C ALA A 413 5.64 1.47 -38.72
N CYS A 414 6.92 1.32 -38.99
CA CYS A 414 7.79 0.47 -38.19
C CYS A 414 8.02 1.06 -36.82
N VAL A 415 7.71 0.32 -35.76
CA VAL A 415 7.87 0.76 -34.37
C VAL A 415 9.37 0.86 -34.00
N GLY A 416 10.23 0.02 -34.58
CA GLY A 416 11.65 0.01 -34.27
C GLY A 416 12.45 1.16 -34.90
N CYS A 417 12.21 1.47 -36.19
CA CYS A 417 12.98 2.51 -36.89
C CYS A 417 12.18 3.80 -37.19
N GLY A 418 10.87 3.84 -36.92
CA GLY A 418 9.99 5.01 -37.11
C GLY A 418 9.67 5.36 -38.58
N LYS A 419 10.10 4.54 -39.56
CA LYS A 419 9.81 4.77 -40.99
C LYS A 419 8.48 4.16 -41.39
N VAL A 420 7.83 4.80 -42.39
CA VAL A 420 6.54 4.34 -42.94
C VAL A 420 6.80 3.65 -44.28
N TYR A 421 6.24 2.44 -44.44
CA TYR A 421 6.35 1.62 -45.62
C TYR A 421 4.97 1.38 -46.24
N SER A 422 4.91 1.27 -47.56
CA SER A 422 3.72 0.79 -48.24
C SER A 422 3.82 -0.72 -48.37
N VAL A 423 2.87 -1.43 -47.78
CA VAL A 423 2.80 -2.90 -47.79
C VAL A 423 1.70 -3.26 -48.77
N SER A 424 2.07 -3.87 -49.87
CA SER A 424 1.17 -4.29 -50.95
C SER A 424 0.78 -5.76 -50.79
#